data_3493299071a14ff7f83fa9de5ae0c948
#
_entry.id   3493299071a14ff7f83fa9de5ae0c948
#
_cell.length_a   1.000
_cell.length_b   1.000
_cell.length_c   1.000
_cell.angle_alpha   90.00
_cell.angle_beta   90.00
_cell.angle_gamma   90.00
#
_symmetry.space_group_name_H-M   'P 1'
#
loop_
_entity.id
_entity.type
_entity.pdbx_description
1 polymer ?
#
loop_
_entity_poly.entity_id
_entity_poly.type
_entity_poly.pdbx_seq_one_letter_code
_entity_poly.pdbx_strand_id
1 'polypeptide(L)'
;MDKAVPKYWKGKYDVYDFESYKDVPGWVNDAEFIYEEMVNQAEDGDHFVEIGVLLGQSTTRMCELIRDSKKKIRFDAIDIFWIIEHTIRNYKLSGHPKEFFHYIDKLKTEWDLDIMNMIGHPLRALGVVDYVNFITCEEQYAHSIYKDNSLKFVWIDGDHGADVVYNDLVNFWPKLKNGGTIGGDDIVYEEVLSDVEKFSKEYKVDVKYDCNSFLIIKG
;
A
#
# COMPACT_ATOMS: atom_id res chain seq x y z
N MET A 1 9.58 28.34 -2.31
CA MET A 1 10.21 27.48 -1.27
C MET A 1 10.91 26.37 -2.01
N ASP A 2 12.24 26.36 -2.00
CA ASP A 2 13.01 25.23 -2.54
C ASP A 2 12.68 24.02 -1.67
N LYS A 3 11.90 23.07 -2.23
CA LYS A 3 11.71 21.77 -1.57
C LYS A 3 13.10 21.13 -1.50
N ALA A 4 13.58 20.87 -0.29
CA ALA A 4 14.85 20.21 -0.09
C ALA A 4 14.83 18.89 -0.88
N VAL A 5 15.83 18.69 -1.74
CA VAL A 5 15.98 17.42 -2.47
C VAL A 5 16.20 16.34 -1.43
N PRO A 6 15.39 15.25 -1.44
CA PRO A 6 15.56 14.18 -0.49
C PRO A 6 16.99 13.66 -0.43
N LYS A 7 17.46 13.23 0.73
CA LYS A 7 18.87 12.83 0.96
C LYS A 7 19.33 11.73 0.00
N TYR A 8 18.47 10.77 -0.30
CA TYR A 8 18.75 9.65 -1.21
C TYR A 8 19.07 10.06 -2.65
N TRP A 9 18.83 11.34 -3.01
CA TRP A 9 19.15 11.91 -4.32
C TRP A 9 20.56 12.48 -4.41
N LYS A 10 21.25 12.60 -3.29
CA LYS A 10 22.54 13.28 -3.20
C LYS A 10 23.75 12.36 -3.19
N GLY A 11 23.56 11.04 -3.16
CA GLY A 11 24.61 10.06 -2.97
C GLY A 11 24.71 8.97 -4.04
N LYS A 12 25.77 8.21 -3.97
CA LYS A 12 25.85 6.90 -4.57
C LYS A 12 24.96 5.94 -3.79
N TYR A 13 24.53 4.89 -4.41
CA TYR A 13 23.60 3.88 -3.93
C TYR A 13 23.87 3.32 -2.53
N ASP A 14 25.13 3.21 -2.14
CA ASP A 14 25.56 2.64 -0.86
C ASP A 14 25.35 3.59 0.34
N VAL A 15 24.80 4.79 0.12
CA VAL A 15 24.79 5.91 1.08
C VAL A 15 23.38 6.48 1.30
N TYR A 16 22.32 5.65 1.13
CA TYR A 16 20.99 6.12 1.44
C TYR A 16 20.70 6.02 2.93
N ASP A 17 20.78 7.15 3.59
CA ASP A 17 20.29 7.31 4.96
C ASP A 17 18.76 7.48 4.92
N PHE A 18 18.04 6.38 4.86
CA PHE A 18 16.62 6.37 5.17
C PHE A 18 16.46 6.53 6.67
N GLU A 19 15.78 7.58 7.11
CA GLU A 19 15.47 7.81 8.52
C GLU A 19 14.07 7.27 8.87
N SER A 20 13.17 7.23 7.87
CA SER A 20 11.80 6.75 8.01
C SER A 20 11.16 6.46 6.66
N TYR A 21 9.92 5.93 6.68
CA TYR A 21 9.09 5.76 5.49
C TYR A 21 8.97 7.04 4.64
N LYS A 22 9.10 8.24 5.24
CA LYS A 22 9.00 9.54 4.54
C LYS A 22 10.11 9.78 3.51
N ASP A 23 11.19 9.04 3.63
CA ASP A 23 12.30 9.08 2.68
C ASP A 23 12.11 8.06 1.54
N VAL A 24 11.13 7.17 1.64
CA VAL A 24 10.79 6.18 0.62
C VAL A 24 9.90 6.82 -0.43
N PRO A 25 10.16 6.63 -1.74
CA PRO A 25 9.27 7.14 -2.77
C PRO A 25 7.90 6.45 -2.73
N GLY A 26 6.85 7.20 -3.04
CA GLY A 26 5.48 6.72 -3.04
C GLY A 26 4.54 7.65 -2.31
N TRP A 27 3.40 7.13 -1.91
CA TRP A 27 2.39 7.86 -1.14
C TRP A 27 1.90 7.00 0.01
N VAL A 28 1.63 7.65 1.12
CA VAL A 28 0.92 7.08 2.26
C VAL A 28 -0.26 7.98 2.63
N ASN A 29 -0.19 9.26 2.20
CA ASN A 29 -1.25 10.26 2.37
C ASN A 29 -2.01 10.11 3.70
N ASP A 30 -3.35 10.08 3.59
CA ASP A 30 -4.26 9.95 4.73
C ASP A 30 -4.26 8.54 5.33
N ALA A 31 -3.81 7.53 4.60
CA ALA A 31 -3.67 6.15 5.07
C ALA A 31 -2.77 6.04 6.31
N GLU A 32 -1.88 7.02 6.56
CA GLU A 32 -1.01 7.01 7.74
C GLU A 32 -1.80 6.86 9.04
N PHE A 33 -2.85 7.64 9.21
CA PHE A 33 -3.69 7.61 10.42
C PHE A 33 -4.50 6.32 10.52
N ILE A 34 -4.99 5.83 9.38
CA ILE A 34 -5.72 4.56 9.31
C ILE A 34 -4.82 3.40 9.72
N TYR A 35 -3.59 3.36 9.22
CA TYR A 35 -2.61 2.33 9.56
C TYR A 35 -2.26 2.36 11.05
N GLU A 36 -2.05 3.55 11.63
CA GLU A 36 -1.84 3.70 13.07
C GLU A 36 -3.01 3.16 13.88
N GLU A 37 -4.25 3.51 13.49
CA GLU A 37 -5.45 3.02 14.17
C GLU A 37 -5.56 1.50 14.08
N MET A 38 -5.35 0.91 12.90
CA MET A 38 -5.44 -0.53 12.69
C MET A 38 -4.37 -1.29 13.49
N VAL A 39 -3.14 -0.82 13.51
CA VAL A 39 -2.07 -1.43 14.31
C VAL A 39 -2.37 -1.29 15.81
N ASN A 40 -2.91 -0.15 16.26
CA ASN A 40 -3.29 0.05 17.67
C ASN A 40 -4.40 -0.91 18.11
N GLN A 41 -5.38 -1.20 17.25
CA GLN A 41 -6.49 -2.12 17.50
C GLN A 41 -6.12 -3.59 17.32
N ALA A 42 -5.01 -3.90 16.67
CA ALA A 42 -4.60 -5.27 16.38
C ALA A 42 -4.17 -6.04 17.63
N GLU A 43 -4.30 -7.35 17.56
CA GLU A 43 -3.82 -8.30 18.55
C GLU A 43 -2.71 -9.19 17.98
N ASP A 44 -1.97 -9.89 18.85
CA ASP A 44 -0.98 -10.88 18.42
C ASP A 44 -1.65 -11.99 17.58
N GLY A 45 -1.10 -12.24 16.41
CA GLY A 45 -1.62 -13.22 15.47
C GLY A 45 -2.58 -12.63 14.41
N ASP A 46 -2.89 -11.33 14.48
CA ASP A 46 -3.68 -10.68 13.44
C ASP A 46 -2.94 -10.66 12.11
N HIS A 47 -3.71 -10.68 11.02
CA HIS A 47 -3.19 -10.73 9.67
C HIS A 47 -3.72 -9.53 8.87
N PHE A 48 -2.80 -8.74 8.35
CA PHE A 48 -3.02 -7.56 7.54
C PHE A 48 -2.60 -7.82 6.09
N VAL A 49 -3.30 -7.20 5.16
CA VAL A 49 -3.01 -7.29 3.71
C VAL A 49 -3.07 -5.89 3.10
N GLU A 50 -2.08 -5.56 2.28
CA GLU A 50 -2.06 -4.40 1.40
C GLU A 50 -2.06 -4.89 -0.05
N ILE A 51 -2.91 -4.31 -0.89
CA ILE A 51 -3.01 -4.55 -2.33
C ILE A 51 -2.58 -3.28 -3.04
N GLY A 52 -1.54 -3.39 -3.87
CA GLY A 52 -0.86 -2.23 -4.44
C GLY A 52 0.29 -1.75 -3.54
N VAL A 53 1.51 -1.90 -4.01
CA VAL A 53 2.74 -1.57 -3.26
C VAL A 53 3.48 -0.41 -3.88
N LEU A 54 3.42 -0.31 -5.22
CA LEU A 54 4.15 0.67 -6.00
C LEU A 54 5.66 0.67 -5.64
N LEU A 55 6.14 1.71 -4.96
CA LEU A 55 7.53 1.85 -4.51
C LEU A 55 7.71 1.61 -3.01
N GLY A 56 6.63 1.26 -2.31
CA GLY A 56 6.65 0.74 -0.95
C GLY A 56 6.66 1.77 0.17
N GLN A 57 6.24 3.02 -0.06
CA GLN A 57 6.17 4.01 1.02
C GLN A 57 5.12 3.62 2.07
N SER A 58 3.90 3.32 1.66
CA SER A 58 2.80 2.85 2.52
C SER A 58 3.16 1.55 3.22
N THR A 59 3.69 0.59 2.47
CA THR A 59 4.20 -0.69 3.00
C THR A 59 5.28 -0.48 4.07
N THR A 60 6.23 0.43 3.83
CA THR A 60 7.29 0.75 4.80
C THR A 60 6.70 1.37 6.07
N ARG A 61 5.72 2.28 5.93
CA ARG A 61 5.02 2.85 7.08
C ARG A 61 4.33 1.78 7.93
N MET A 62 3.60 0.87 7.29
CA MET A 62 2.97 -0.27 7.99
C MET A 62 4.00 -1.11 8.75
N CYS A 63 5.14 -1.42 8.12
CA CYS A 63 6.21 -2.18 8.75
C CYS A 63 6.80 -1.46 9.97
N GLU A 64 7.03 -0.14 9.90
CA GLU A 64 7.50 0.65 11.04
C GLU A 64 6.49 0.61 12.19
N LEU A 65 5.20 0.78 11.91
CA LEU A 65 4.14 0.72 12.91
C LEU A 65 4.06 -0.66 13.58
N ILE A 66 4.14 -1.72 12.80
CA ILE A 66 4.15 -3.10 13.34
C ILE A 66 5.37 -3.32 14.23
N ARG A 67 6.58 -2.95 13.78
CA ARG A 67 7.82 -3.02 14.57
C ARG A 67 7.66 -2.30 15.91
N ASP A 68 7.19 -1.06 15.85
CA ASP A 68 7.13 -0.16 17.01
C ASP A 68 6.04 -0.58 18.01
N SER A 69 4.96 -1.20 17.52
CA SER A 69 3.90 -1.78 18.35
C SER A 69 4.36 -2.99 19.17
N LYS A 70 5.42 -3.67 18.74
CA LYS A 70 5.93 -4.95 19.28
C LYS A 70 4.92 -6.10 19.22
N LYS A 71 3.82 -5.93 18.50
CA LYS A 71 2.81 -6.95 18.28
C LYS A 71 3.25 -7.93 17.19
N LYS A 72 2.79 -9.16 17.27
CA LYS A 72 3.05 -10.22 16.27
C LYS A 72 1.99 -10.18 15.18
N ILE A 73 1.97 -9.12 14.40
CA ILE A 73 1.07 -8.95 13.27
C ILE A 73 1.76 -9.54 12.03
N ARG A 74 1.05 -10.40 11.32
CA ARG A 74 1.46 -10.84 9.99
C ARG A 74 1.01 -9.78 8.98
N PHE A 75 1.89 -9.37 8.08
CA PHE A 75 1.57 -8.41 7.04
C PHE A 75 2.03 -8.92 5.69
N ASP A 76 1.10 -9.02 4.74
CA ASP A 76 1.34 -9.40 3.36
C ASP A 76 1.11 -8.20 2.46
N ALA A 77 2.06 -7.88 1.59
CA ALA A 77 1.99 -6.83 0.59
C ALA A 77 1.96 -7.46 -0.80
N ILE A 78 0.90 -7.20 -1.55
CA ILE A 78 0.58 -7.86 -2.82
C ILE A 78 0.69 -6.87 -3.95
N ASP A 79 1.43 -7.23 -4.99
CA ASP A 79 1.55 -6.46 -6.23
C ASP A 79 2.02 -7.41 -7.34
N ILE A 80 1.88 -7.00 -8.57
CA ILE A 80 2.47 -7.73 -9.72
C ILE A 80 3.95 -7.42 -9.91
N PHE A 81 4.45 -6.35 -9.32
CA PHE A 81 5.85 -5.91 -9.28
C PHE A 81 6.55 -5.73 -10.65
N TRP A 82 5.82 -5.48 -11.73
CA TRP A 82 6.43 -5.38 -13.06
C TRP A 82 6.07 -4.12 -13.86
N ILE A 83 5.17 -3.25 -13.36
CA ILE A 83 4.60 -2.13 -14.13
C ILE A 83 5.41 -0.82 -14.01
N ILE A 84 6.71 -0.85 -13.79
CA ILE A 84 7.47 0.41 -13.67
C ILE A 84 7.31 1.30 -14.91
N GLU A 85 7.38 0.74 -16.12
CA GLU A 85 7.33 1.58 -17.34
C GLU A 85 5.97 2.22 -17.56
N HIS A 86 4.89 1.49 -17.31
CA HIS A 86 3.53 2.00 -17.44
C HIS A 86 3.23 3.04 -16.37
N THR A 87 3.57 2.73 -15.14
CA THR A 87 3.41 3.62 -13.98
C THR A 87 4.21 4.91 -14.17
N ILE A 88 5.48 4.83 -14.58
CA ILE A 88 6.31 6.02 -14.89
C ILE A 88 5.69 6.86 -15.99
N ARG A 89 5.12 6.24 -17.02
CA ARG A 89 4.47 6.98 -18.11
C ARG A 89 3.22 7.72 -17.63
N ASN A 90 2.42 7.11 -16.76
CA ASN A 90 1.23 7.71 -16.19
C ASN A 90 1.57 8.82 -15.20
N TYR A 91 2.62 8.67 -14.41
CA TYR A 91 3.09 9.72 -13.52
C TYR A 91 3.62 10.96 -14.24
N LYS A 92 4.25 10.81 -15.40
CA LYS A 92 4.62 11.97 -16.25
C LYS A 92 3.41 12.79 -16.70
N LEU A 93 2.22 12.18 -16.73
CA LEU A 93 0.97 12.86 -17.07
C LEU A 93 0.27 13.48 -15.86
N SER A 94 0.57 13.03 -14.64
CA SER A 94 -0.12 13.46 -13.41
C SER A 94 0.52 14.61 -12.64
N GLY A 95 1.55 15.28 -13.19
CA GLY A 95 2.11 16.48 -12.58
C GLY A 95 3.07 16.28 -11.40
N HIS A 96 3.60 15.08 -11.22
CA HIS A 96 4.57 14.78 -10.18
C HIS A 96 5.87 15.57 -10.32
N PRO A 97 6.60 15.79 -9.21
CA PRO A 97 7.88 16.48 -9.24
C PRO A 97 8.85 15.83 -10.23
N LYS A 98 9.55 16.63 -11.02
CA LYS A 98 10.56 16.12 -11.97
C LYS A 98 11.61 15.25 -11.30
N GLU A 99 11.83 15.48 -10.04
CA GLU A 99 12.75 14.78 -9.17
C GLU A 99 12.37 13.31 -9.00
N PHE A 100 11.09 13.00 -8.83
CA PHE A 100 10.61 11.63 -8.76
C PHE A 100 10.98 10.81 -10.00
N PHE A 101 10.77 11.40 -11.19
CA PHE A 101 11.13 10.73 -12.44
C PHE A 101 12.62 10.57 -12.60
N HIS A 102 13.40 11.55 -12.17
CA HIS A 102 14.85 11.45 -12.20
C HIS A 102 15.37 10.33 -11.30
N TYR A 103 14.77 10.16 -10.13
CA TYR A 103 15.06 9.05 -9.24
C TYR A 103 14.77 7.70 -9.89
N ILE A 104 13.58 7.53 -10.48
CA ILE A 104 13.21 6.30 -11.19
C ILE A 104 14.13 6.03 -12.38
N ASP A 105 14.41 7.05 -13.20
CA ASP A 105 15.31 6.90 -14.34
C ASP A 105 16.73 6.52 -13.88
N LYS A 106 17.19 7.05 -12.77
CA LYS A 106 18.51 6.74 -12.21
C LYS A 106 18.57 5.32 -11.67
N LEU A 107 17.56 4.88 -10.95
CA LEU A 107 17.43 3.51 -10.48
C LEU A 107 17.41 2.51 -11.65
N LYS A 108 16.71 2.83 -12.72
CA LYS A 108 16.61 2.00 -13.91
C LYS A 108 17.92 1.93 -14.69
N THR A 109 18.63 3.05 -14.82
CA THR A 109 19.82 3.16 -15.68
C THR A 109 21.13 2.79 -14.99
N GLU A 110 21.28 3.08 -13.71
CA GLU A 110 22.51 2.85 -12.97
C GLU A 110 22.54 1.51 -12.23
N TRP A 111 21.38 0.87 -12.06
CA TRP A 111 21.26 -0.21 -11.11
C TRP A 111 20.76 -1.53 -11.66
N ASP A 112 20.27 -1.54 -12.90
CA ASP A 112 19.63 -2.72 -13.49
C ASP A 112 18.69 -3.42 -12.47
N LEU A 113 18.01 -2.57 -11.64
CA LEU A 113 17.25 -3.06 -10.51
C LEU A 113 15.86 -3.47 -10.93
N ASP A 114 15.53 -4.67 -10.56
CA ASP A 114 14.13 -5.05 -10.48
C ASP A 114 13.43 -4.28 -9.33
N ILE A 115 12.14 -4.15 -9.44
CA ILE A 115 11.32 -3.41 -8.49
C ILE A 115 11.42 -3.98 -7.07
N MET A 116 11.61 -5.28 -6.91
CA MET A 116 11.73 -5.93 -5.61
C MET A 116 12.98 -5.47 -4.86
N ASN A 117 14.08 -5.25 -5.57
CA ASN A 117 15.28 -4.67 -4.99
C ASN A 117 15.07 -3.20 -4.61
N MET A 118 14.33 -2.43 -5.44
CA MET A 118 14.00 -1.03 -5.16
C MET A 118 13.19 -0.89 -3.88
N ILE A 119 12.14 -1.70 -3.71
CA ILE A 119 11.28 -1.71 -2.52
C ILE A 119 12.02 -2.28 -1.32
N GLY A 120 12.75 -3.37 -1.51
CA GLY A 120 13.44 -4.06 -0.42
C GLY A 120 14.62 -3.29 0.16
N HIS A 121 15.24 -2.36 -0.61
CA HIS A 121 16.40 -1.62 -0.12
C HIS A 121 16.06 -0.68 1.05
N PRO A 122 15.08 0.25 0.95
CA PRO A 122 14.69 1.07 2.09
C PRO A 122 14.21 0.26 3.28
N LEU A 123 13.45 -0.80 3.07
CA LEU A 123 12.99 -1.69 4.15
C LEU A 123 14.16 -2.34 4.91
N ARG A 124 15.21 -2.76 4.21
CA ARG A 124 16.43 -3.28 4.85
C ARG A 124 17.19 -2.19 5.59
N ALA A 125 17.35 -1.01 4.98
CA ALA A 125 18.04 0.12 5.59
C ALA A 125 17.36 0.59 6.89
N LEU A 126 16.04 0.55 6.93
CA LEU A 126 15.23 0.88 8.11
C LEU A 126 15.08 -0.29 9.11
N GLY A 127 15.58 -1.48 8.77
CA GLY A 127 15.49 -2.68 9.62
C GLY A 127 14.06 -3.19 9.78
N VAL A 128 13.22 -3.03 8.76
CA VAL A 128 11.79 -3.42 8.81
C VAL A 128 11.40 -4.46 7.76
N VAL A 129 12.34 -4.97 6.98
CA VAL A 129 12.06 -5.94 5.91
C VAL A 129 11.44 -7.26 6.43
N ASP A 130 11.75 -7.64 7.67
CA ASP A 130 11.24 -8.87 8.27
C ASP A 130 9.76 -8.77 8.74
N TYR A 131 9.16 -7.60 8.64
CA TYR A 131 7.77 -7.35 9.05
C TYR A 131 6.77 -7.49 7.91
N VAL A 132 7.21 -7.78 6.68
CA VAL A 132 6.35 -7.93 5.50
C VAL A 132 6.69 -9.16 4.69
N ASN A 133 5.68 -9.82 4.14
CA ASN A 133 5.82 -10.83 3.10
C ASN A 133 5.36 -10.22 1.77
N PHE A 134 6.23 -10.17 0.77
CA PHE A 134 5.86 -9.78 -0.57
C PHE A 134 5.27 -10.95 -1.33
N ILE A 135 4.12 -10.73 -1.95
CA ILE A 135 3.40 -11.74 -2.74
C ILE A 135 3.20 -11.19 -4.14
N THR A 136 3.87 -11.80 -5.11
CA THR A 136 3.66 -11.48 -6.54
C THR A 136 2.40 -12.16 -7.03
N CYS A 137 1.33 -11.38 -7.22
CA CYS A 137 0.04 -11.89 -7.65
C CYS A 137 -0.76 -10.78 -8.33
N GLU A 138 -1.53 -11.14 -9.37
CA GLU A 138 -2.55 -10.23 -9.88
C GLU A 138 -3.65 -10.06 -8.84
N GLU A 139 -4.08 -8.81 -8.64
CA GLU A 139 -5.06 -8.37 -7.64
C GLU A 139 -6.32 -9.25 -7.61
N GLN A 140 -6.90 -9.50 -8.78
CA GLN A 140 -8.11 -10.31 -8.92
C GLN A 140 -8.01 -11.75 -8.37
N TYR A 141 -6.81 -12.31 -8.21
CA TYR A 141 -6.57 -13.66 -7.69
C TYR A 141 -6.05 -13.68 -6.25
N ALA A 142 -5.64 -12.54 -5.73
CA ALA A 142 -4.96 -12.42 -4.45
C ALA A 142 -5.79 -12.97 -3.27
N HIS A 143 -7.10 -12.77 -3.30
CA HIS A 143 -8.03 -13.25 -2.27
C HIS A 143 -7.98 -14.78 -2.07
N SER A 144 -7.63 -15.55 -3.13
CA SER A 144 -7.67 -17.00 -3.13
C SER A 144 -6.68 -17.68 -2.19
N ILE A 145 -5.62 -16.96 -1.78
CA ILE A 145 -4.60 -17.47 -0.86
C ILE A 145 -5.02 -17.38 0.61
N TYR A 146 -6.11 -16.67 0.91
CA TYR A 146 -6.59 -16.46 2.26
C TYR A 146 -7.80 -17.32 2.59
N LYS A 147 -7.83 -17.84 3.82
CA LYS A 147 -9.00 -18.53 4.36
C LYS A 147 -10.09 -17.53 4.73
N ASP A 148 -11.32 -17.96 4.67
CA ASP A 148 -12.43 -17.15 5.18
C ASP A 148 -12.26 -16.87 6.68
N ASN A 149 -12.67 -15.69 7.11
CA ASN A 149 -12.58 -15.20 8.49
C ASN A 149 -11.15 -15.23 9.09
N SER A 150 -10.13 -14.92 8.28
CA SER A 150 -8.73 -14.95 8.72
C SER A 150 -8.05 -13.57 8.77
N LEU A 151 -8.56 -12.58 8.05
CA LEU A 151 -7.92 -11.27 7.94
C LEU A 151 -8.54 -10.27 8.93
N LYS A 152 -7.70 -9.48 9.56
CA LYS A 152 -8.11 -8.37 10.43
C LYS A 152 -8.21 -7.06 9.68
N PHE A 153 -7.31 -6.83 8.73
CA PHE A 153 -7.26 -5.60 7.96
C PHE A 153 -6.88 -5.89 6.51
N VAL A 154 -7.58 -5.26 5.57
CA VAL A 154 -7.27 -5.26 4.14
C VAL A 154 -7.28 -3.83 3.65
N TRP A 155 -6.20 -3.41 2.97
CA TRP A 155 -6.07 -2.11 2.34
C TRP A 155 -5.97 -2.28 0.83
N ILE A 156 -6.85 -1.61 0.08
CA ILE A 156 -6.94 -1.65 -1.38
C ILE A 156 -6.39 -0.33 -1.92
N ASP A 157 -5.27 -0.40 -2.61
CA ASP A 157 -4.58 0.74 -3.23
C ASP A 157 -3.91 0.30 -4.54
N GLY A 158 -4.65 -0.51 -5.33
CA GLY A 158 -4.19 -1.12 -6.58
C GLY A 158 -4.67 -0.40 -7.82
N ASP A 159 -5.39 -1.10 -8.69
CA ASP A 159 -5.96 -0.55 -9.92
C ASP A 159 -7.30 0.16 -9.62
N HIS A 160 -7.51 1.31 -10.24
CA HIS A 160 -8.70 2.16 -10.08
C HIS A 160 -9.67 2.05 -11.28
N GLY A 161 -9.54 1.00 -12.07
CA GLY A 161 -10.47 0.74 -13.18
C GLY A 161 -11.89 0.41 -12.69
N ALA A 162 -12.88 0.61 -13.55
CA ALA A 162 -14.28 0.31 -13.24
C ALA A 162 -14.46 -1.16 -12.82
N ASP A 163 -15.26 -1.38 -11.78
CA ASP A 163 -15.53 -2.68 -11.13
C ASP A 163 -14.29 -3.35 -10.48
N VAL A 164 -13.09 -2.77 -10.49
CA VAL A 164 -11.90 -3.38 -9.88
C VAL A 164 -12.02 -3.35 -8.37
N VAL A 165 -12.20 -2.18 -7.77
CA VAL A 165 -12.35 -2.04 -6.31
C VAL A 165 -13.60 -2.77 -5.81
N TYR A 166 -14.70 -2.76 -6.57
CA TYR A 166 -15.89 -3.55 -6.24
C TYR A 166 -15.57 -5.04 -6.15
N ASN A 167 -14.86 -5.58 -7.13
CA ASN A 167 -14.48 -6.99 -7.15
C ASN A 167 -13.55 -7.36 -5.99
N ASP A 168 -12.62 -6.48 -5.63
CA ASP A 168 -11.75 -6.70 -4.47
C ASP A 168 -12.55 -6.70 -3.16
N LEU A 169 -13.45 -5.73 -3.00
CA LEU A 169 -14.35 -5.71 -1.85
C LEU A 169 -15.16 -7.03 -1.73
N VAL A 170 -15.77 -7.48 -2.83
CA VAL A 170 -16.54 -8.75 -2.87
C VAL A 170 -15.67 -9.94 -2.53
N ASN A 171 -14.47 -10.00 -3.09
CA ASN A 171 -13.55 -11.14 -2.96
C ASN A 171 -12.92 -11.22 -1.57
N PHE A 172 -12.54 -10.07 -0.98
CA PHE A 172 -11.92 -10.03 0.34
C PHE A 172 -12.92 -9.99 1.50
N TRP A 173 -14.17 -9.59 1.26
CA TRP A 173 -15.19 -9.54 2.30
C TRP A 173 -15.36 -10.85 3.10
N PRO A 174 -15.48 -12.03 2.46
CA PRO A 174 -15.53 -13.28 3.20
C PRO A 174 -14.24 -13.60 3.96
N LYS A 175 -13.10 -13.05 3.54
CA LYS A 175 -11.79 -13.28 4.17
C LYS A 175 -11.61 -12.52 5.47
N LEU A 176 -12.31 -11.39 5.63
CA LEU A 176 -12.30 -10.64 6.87
C LEU A 176 -12.98 -11.44 7.99
N LYS A 177 -12.40 -11.41 9.17
CA LYS A 177 -13.05 -11.87 10.40
C LYS A 177 -14.08 -10.84 10.89
N ASN A 178 -15.02 -11.23 11.73
CA ASN A 178 -15.95 -10.29 12.37
C ASN A 178 -15.13 -9.24 13.17
N GLY A 179 -15.49 -7.97 13.05
CA GLY A 179 -14.71 -6.85 13.57
C GLY A 179 -13.42 -6.58 12.78
N GLY A 180 -13.23 -7.23 11.64
CA GLY A 180 -12.17 -6.88 10.68
C GLY A 180 -12.57 -5.68 9.84
N THR A 181 -11.58 -4.97 9.30
CA THR A 181 -11.77 -3.75 8.50
C THR A 181 -11.20 -3.94 7.09
N ILE A 182 -11.95 -3.51 6.09
CA ILE A 182 -11.47 -3.31 4.74
C ILE A 182 -11.57 -1.84 4.39
N GLY A 183 -10.55 -1.30 3.75
CA GLY A 183 -10.52 0.08 3.30
C GLY A 183 -9.65 0.24 2.07
N GLY A 184 -9.58 1.46 1.56
CA GLY A 184 -8.74 1.79 0.41
C GLY A 184 -8.61 3.28 0.22
N ASP A 185 -7.75 3.67 -0.71
CA ASP A 185 -7.50 5.06 -1.09
C ASP A 185 -8.24 5.43 -2.39
N ASP A 186 -8.03 6.67 -2.80
CA ASP A 186 -8.37 7.19 -4.11
C ASP A 186 -9.87 7.32 -4.44
N ILE A 187 -10.73 7.55 -3.42
CA ILE A 187 -12.17 7.83 -3.61
C ILE A 187 -12.44 9.11 -4.40
N VAL A 188 -11.44 9.93 -4.69
CA VAL A 188 -11.56 11.08 -5.61
C VAL A 188 -11.78 10.65 -7.06
N TYR A 189 -11.44 9.42 -7.41
CA TYR A 189 -11.78 8.83 -8.71
C TYR A 189 -13.22 8.33 -8.69
N GLU A 190 -13.99 8.75 -9.71
CA GLU A 190 -15.43 8.43 -9.81
C GLU A 190 -15.67 6.91 -9.84
N GLU A 191 -14.78 6.15 -10.49
CA GLU A 191 -14.85 4.71 -10.60
C GLU A 191 -14.72 4.05 -9.21
N VAL A 192 -13.72 4.47 -8.40
CA VAL A 192 -13.51 3.95 -7.04
C VAL A 192 -14.70 4.26 -6.15
N LEU A 193 -15.16 5.52 -6.14
CA LEU A 193 -16.31 5.92 -5.33
C LEU A 193 -17.58 5.14 -5.71
N SER A 194 -17.83 4.98 -7.01
CA SER A 194 -18.98 4.22 -7.53
C SER A 194 -18.94 2.76 -7.09
N ASP A 195 -17.75 2.13 -7.12
CA ASP A 195 -17.53 0.74 -6.72
C ASP A 195 -17.80 0.54 -5.23
N VAL A 196 -17.31 1.46 -4.39
CA VAL A 196 -17.53 1.44 -2.94
C VAL A 196 -19.00 1.63 -2.59
N GLU A 197 -19.69 2.57 -3.24
CA GLU A 197 -21.13 2.82 -3.04
C GLU A 197 -21.98 1.62 -3.50
N LYS A 198 -21.63 1.00 -4.62
CA LYS A 198 -22.27 -0.21 -5.14
C LYS A 198 -22.16 -1.35 -4.13
N PHE A 199 -20.96 -1.59 -3.60
CA PHE A 199 -20.73 -2.61 -2.59
C PHE A 199 -21.52 -2.32 -1.31
N SER A 200 -21.44 -1.11 -0.77
CA SER A 200 -22.17 -0.68 0.43
C SER A 200 -23.67 -0.94 0.31
N LYS A 201 -24.27 -0.58 -0.82
CA LYS A 201 -25.70 -0.78 -1.08
C LYS A 201 -26.09 -2.25 -1.16
N GLU A 202 -25.28 -3.07 -1.84
CA GLU A 202 -25.55 -4.49 -2.04
C GLU A 202 -25.40 -5.29 -0.73
N TYR A 203 -24.31 -5.05 0.00
CA TYR A 203 -24.01 -5.73 1.25
C TYR A 203 -24.67 -5.10 2.48
N LYS A 204 -25.34 -3.94 2.32
CA LYS A 204 -26.00 -3.17 3.39
C LYS A 204 -25.06 -2.87 4.56
N VAL A 205 -23.89 -2.37 4.23
CA VAL A 205 -22.83 -1.98 5.17
C VAL A 205 -22.60 -0.50 5.14
N ASP A 206 -22.24 0.08 6.27
CA ASP A 206 -21.89 1.49 6.37
C ASP A 206 -20.44 1.70 5.93
N VAL A 207 -20.22 2.78 5.17
CA VAL A 207 -18.90 3.22 4.75
C VAL A 207 -18.55 4.50 5.51
N LYS A 208 -17.39 4.50 6.14
CA LYS A 208 -16.77 5.72 6.67
C LYS A 208 -15.82 6.28 5.60
N TYR A 209 -16.03 7.51 5.20
CA TYR A 209 -15.12 8.25 4.33
C TYR A 209 -14.25 9.18 5.16
N ASP A 210 -12.96 9.24 4.83
CA ASP A 210 -11.99 10.13 5.46
C ASP A 210 -11.00 10.64 4.41
N CYS A 211 -11.01 11.96 4.16
CA CYS A 211 -10.22 12.61 3.11
C CYS A 211 -10.35 11.90 1.74
N ASN A 212 -9.31 11.18 1.32
CA ASN A 212 -9.29 10.45 0.05
C ASN A 212 -9.53 8.94 0.21
N SER A 213 -9.89 8.48 1.41
CA SER A 213 -9.95 7.06 1.76
C SER A 213 -11.34 6.63 2.22
N PHE A 214 -11.59 5.33 2.21
CA PHE A 214 -12.81 4.71 2.75
C PHE A 214 -12.49 3.57 3.70
N LEU A 215 -13.40 3.30 4.63
CA LEU A 215 -13.32 2.17 5.57
C LEU A 215 -14.68 1.52 5.75
N ILE A 216 -14.70 0.19 5.79
CA ILE A 216 -15.88 -0.65 6.05
C ILE A 216 -15.51 -1.67 7.12
N ILE A 217 -16.29 -1.75 8.19
CA ILE A 217 -16.08 -2.70 9.28
C ILE A 217 -17.07 -3.85 9.12
N LYS A 218 -16.56 -5.08 9.14
CA LYS A 218 -17.40 -6.28 9.08
C LYS A 218 -18.01 -6.55 10.44
N GLY A 219 -19.34 -6.46 10.53
CA GLY A 219 -20.12 -6.74 11.73
C GLY A 219 -20.21 -8.22 12.10
#